data_f29624022307898bba02c24084b5f2df
#
_entry.id   f29624022307898bba02c24084b5f2df
#
_cell.length_a   1.000
_cell.length_b   1.000
_cell.length_c   1.000
_cell.angle_alpha   90.00
_cell.angle_beta   90.00
_cell.angle_gamma   90.00
#
_symmetry.space_group_name_H-M   'P 1'
#
loop_
_entity.id
_entity.type
_entity.pdbx_description
1 polymer ?
#
loop_
_entity_poly.entity_id
_entity_poly.type
_entity_poly.pdbx_seq_one_letter_code
_entity_poly.pdbx_strand_id
1 'polypeptide(L)'
;MLHIVDFELDHPERTETLEAVSDQLSLSRNQQRMFSRFFGFESFHYDEQAPLDQMTSGAIDRLLARNPQSAAALSHVSHCHTLPAITCFEGEHSSILAPFAERGLEVFSATMNHCATGLSMLWAMEQLLGDQDAGLVLIAEKAFHPDVRLIENTTIMGECAAAVLVRREESRLRILNSHTEHEPRFWQNTGHLDEPYLEGFEDMYLDFACRTLSEALQRFGIGMEDVRFILPHNVNMASWIMLAKILGFDRHKICLSTIGRFGHCFGADPFINLMQLIQEDKLASGDRLLLFSIGLGATATCTLVQVN
;
A
#
# COMPACT_ATOMS: atom_id res chain seq x y z
N MET A 1 1.53 -0.46 -22.35
CA MET A 1 2.00 0.30 -21.18
C MET A 1 0.78 0.77 -20.44
N LEU A 2 0.79 0.66 -19.12
CA LEU A 2 -0.37 0.94 -18.27
C LEU A 2 -0.31 2.35 -17.69
N HIS A 3 -1.46 2.99 -17.53
CA HIS A 3 -1.59 4.27 -16.87
C HIS A 3 -2.57 4.16 -15.69
N ILE A 4 -2.28 4.86 -14.59
CA ILE A 4 -3.26 5.12 -13.55
C ILE A 4 -4.09 6.31 -14.04
N VAL A 5 -5.34 6.04 -14.37
CA VAL A 5 -6.28 7.05 -14.85
C VAL A 5 -6.64 8.01 -13.71
N ASP A 6 -7.02 7.43 -12.59
CA ASP A 6 -7.43 8.12 -11.37
C ASP A 6 -7.39 7.14 -10.20
N PHE A 7 -7.43 7.65 -8.99
CA PHE A 7 -7.59 6.83 -7.79
C PHE A 7 -8.35 7.59 -6.72
N GLU A 8 -8.95 6.86 -5.81
CA GLU A 8 -9.70 7.41 -4.69
C GLU A 8 -9.31 6.68 -3.41
N LEU A 9 -9.29 7.42 -2.31
CA LEU A 9 -9.06 6.89 -0.98
C LEU A 9 -10.32 7.03 -0.14
N ASP A 10 -10.58 6.03 0.69
CA ASP A 10 -11.57 6.13 1.76
C ASP A 10 -11.00 5.57 3.06
N HIS A 11 -11.39 6.16 4.17
CA HIS A 11 -10.93 5.76 5.49
C HIS A 11 -12.00 6.08 6.53
N PRO A 12 -12.00 5.42 7.69
CA PRO A 12 -12.90 5.78 8.77
C PRO A 12 -12.76 7.26 9.15
N GLU A 13 -13.88 7.93 9.42
CA GLU A 13 -13.86 9.30 9.96
C GLU A 13 -13.27 9.34 11.37
N ARG A 14 -13.47 8.25 12.12
CA ARG A 14 -12.94 8.10 13.48
C ARG A 14 -11.41 8.03 13.43
N THR A 15 -10.79 8.85 14.28
CA THR A 15 -9.36 8.81 14.54
C THR A 15 -9.07 8.43 15.97
N GLU A 16 -8.00 7.67 16.18
CA GLU A 16 -7.46 7.34 17.50
C GLU A 16 -6.07 7.93 17.66
N THR A 17 -5.77 8.45 18.84
CA THR A 17 -4.43 8.94 19.15
C THR A 17 -3.50 7.79 19.51
N LEU A 18 -2.19 8.00 19.38
CA LEU A 18 -1.20 7.03 19.83
C LEU A 18 -1.37 6.67 21.32
N GLU A 19 -1.79 7.63 22.17
CA GLU A 19 -2.04 7.38 23.59
C GLU A 19 -3.18 6.39 23.77
N ALA A 20 -4.34 6.60 23.11
CA ALA A 20 -5.48 5.69 23.17
C ALA A 20 -5.14 4.29 22.64
N VAL A 21 -4.44 4.21 21.52
CA VAL A 21 -3.95 2.94 20.94
C VAL A 21 -2.97 2.25 21.89
N SER A 22 -2.11 3.00 22.56
CA SER A 22 -1.13 2.46 23.51
C SER A 22 -1.78 1.78 24.68
N ASP A 23 -2.87 2.33 25.21
CA ASP A 23 -3.63 1.73 26.30
C ASP A 23 -4.33 0.44 25.83
N GLN A 24 -4.94 0.45 24.65
CA GLN A 24 -5.61 -0.72 24.07
C GLN A 24 -4.65 -1.88 23.80
N LEU A 25 -3.45 -1.58 23.26
CA LEU A 25 -2.44 -2.56 22.92
C LEU A 25 -1.44 -2.82 24.05
N SER A 26 -1.68 -2.26 25.24
CA SER A 26 -0.83 -2.45 26.42
C SER A 26 0.64 -2.10 26.22
N LEU A 27 0.92 -1.05 25.42
CA LEU A 27 2.27 -0.63 25.11
C LEU A 27 2.97 -0.02 26.33
N SER A 28 4.18 -0.44 26.58
CA SER A 28 5.03 0.15 27.60
C SER A 28 5.36 1.62 27.27
N ARG A 29 5.70 2.42 28.29
CA ARG A 29 6.12 3.82 28.09
C ARG A 29 7.32 3.96 27.14
N ASN A 30 8.19 2.98 27.10
CA ASN A 30 9.34 3.00 26.17
C ASN A 30 8.89 2.77 24.72
N GLN A 31 7.98 1.82 24.50
CA GLN A 31 7.37 1.60 23.18
C GLN A 31 6.58 2.83 22.71
N GLN A 32 5.75 3.44 23.57
CA GLN A 32 5.05 4.69 23.23
C GLN A 32 6.01 5.79 22.78
N ARG A 33 7.13 5.98 23.50
CA ARG A 33 8.15 6.95 23.12
C ARG A 33 8.84 6.59 21.80
N MET A 34 9.08 5.31 21.55
CA MET A 34 9.66 4.81 20.31
C MET A 34 8.72 5.10 19.14
N PHE A 35 7.45 4.70 19.25
CA PHE A 35 6.45 4.93 18.20
C PHE A 35 6.22 6.41 17.92
N SER A 36 6.16 7.28 18.94
CA SER A 36 5.98 8.70 18.73
C SER A 36 7.23 9.39 18.18
N ARG A 37 8.38 9.27 18.88
CA ARG A 37 9.55 10.11 18.60
C ARG A 37 10.42 9.63 17.45
N PHE A 38 10.50 8.31 17.27
CA PHE A 38 11.39 7.72 16.27
C PHE A 38 10.62 7.22 15.05
N PHE A 39 9.43 6.65 15.25
CA PHE A 39 8.64 6.11 14.16
C PHE A 39 7.66 7.13 13.57
N GLY A 40 7.35 8.19 14.31
CA GLY A 40 6.59 9.34 13.80
C GLY A 40 5.08 9.20 13.91
N PHE A 41 4.56 8.22 14.68
CA PHE A 41 3.12 8.04 14.84
C PHE A 41 2.51 9.03 15.83
N GLU A 42 1.36 9.59 15.47
CA GLU A 42 0.58 10.52 16.29
C GLU A 42 -0.88 10.08 16.39
N SER A 43 -1.50 9.73 15.28
CA SER A 43 -2.89 9.32 15.19
C SER A 43 -3.11 8.28 14.08
N PHE A 44 -4.27 7.66 14.08
CA PHE A 44 -4.65 6.60 13.14
C PHE A 44 -6.11 6.75 12.77
N HIS A 45 -6.45 6.60 11.48
CA HIS A 45 -7.83 6.35 11.07
C HIS A 45 -8.14 4.90 11.39
N TYR A 46 -9.11 4.68 12.27
CA TYR A 46 -9.49 3.35 12.72
C TYR A 46 -10.89 3.34 13.28
N ASP A 47 -11.71 2.40 12.83
CA ASP A 47 -13.03 2.15 13.39
C ASP A 47 -13.35 0.65 13.33
N GLU A 48 -13.32 0.00 14.48
CA GLU A 48 -13.64 -1.42 14.62
C GLU A 48 -15.04 -1.77 14.07
N GLN A 49 -15.97 -0.82 14.16
CA GLN A 49 -17.37 -1.00 13.74
C GLN A 49 -17.62 -0.70 12.27
N ALA A 50 -16.73 0.02 11.58
CA ALA A 50 -16.88 0.32 10.16
C ALA A 50 -16.62 -0.93 9.33
N PRO A 51 -17.57 -1.41 8.52
CA PRO A 51 -17.35 -2.59 7.68
C PRO A 51 -16.42 -2.26 6.51
N LEU A 52 -15.61 -3.23 6.12
CA LEU A 52 -14.64 -3.10 5.03
C LEU A 52 -15.32 -2.78 3.70
N ASP A 53 -16.47 -3.38 3.43
CA ASP A 53 -17.23 -3.18 2.20
C ASP A 53 -17.75 -1.73 2.10
N GLN A 54 -18.18 -1.12 3.19
CA GLN A 54 -18.61 0.28 3.20
C GLN A 54 -17.46 1.23 2.83
N MET A 55 -16.29 1.06 3.45
CA MET A 55 -15.10 1.86 3.17
C MET A 55 -14.66 1.67 1.71
N THR A 56 -14.70 0.43 1.22
CA THR A 56 -14.31 0.12 -0.15
C THR A 56 -15.30 0.67 -1.16
N SER A 57 -16.62 0.51 -0.94
CA SER A 57 -17.66 1.02 -1.85
C SER A 57 -17.63 2.54 -1.94
N GLY A 58 -17.38 3.26 -0.85
CA GLY A 58 -17.23 4.70 -0.86
C GLY A 58 -16.13 5.19 -1.81
N ALA A 59 -14.97 4.54 -1.78
CA ALA A 59 -13.87 4.83 -2.71
C ALA A 59 -14.25 4.51 -4.16
N ILE A 60 -14.86 3.34 -4.40
CA ILE A 60 -15.28 2.89 -5.74
C ILE A 60 -16.30 3.87 -6.35
N ASP A 61 -17.36 4.19 -5.62
CA ASP A 61 -18.46 5.01 -6.13
C ASP A 61 -17.97 6.39 -6.54
N ARG A 62 -17.15 7.04 -5.70
CA ARG A 62 -16.56 8.35 -6.03
C ARG A 62 -15.63 8.28 -7.23
N LEU A 63 -14.80 7.24 -7.32
CA LEU A 63 -13.86 7.05 -8.42
C LEU A 63 -14.58 6.84 -9.75
N LEU A 64 -15.53 5.90 -9.80
CA LEU A 64 -16.25 5.56 -11.04
C LEU A 64 -17.17 6.69 -11.50
N ALA A 65 -17.80 7.42 -10.57
CA ALA A 65 -18.63 8.59 -10.90
C ALA A 65 -17.83 9.70 -11.60
N ARG A 66 -16.57 9.90 -11.22
CA ARG A 66 -15.67 10.88 -11.88
C ARG A 66 -15.13 10.39 -13.22
N ASN A 67 -15.14 9.07 -13.47
CA ASN A 67 -14.53 8.44 -14.63
C ASN A 67 -15.52 7.57 -15.43
N PRO A 68 -16.65 8.11 -15.94
CA PRO A 68 -17.74 7.31 -16.51
C PRO A 68 -17.32 6.51 -17.76
N GLN A 69 -16.39 7.02 -18.56
CA GLN A 69 -15.89 6.30 -19.74
C GLN A 69 -15.07 5.06 -19.33
N SER A 70 -14.19 5.18 -18.35
CA SER A 70 -13.42 4.06 -17.83
C SER A 70 -14.30 3.08 -17.06
N ALA A 71 -15.32 3.56 -16.36
CA ALA A 71 -16.32 2.74 -15.70
C ALA A 71 -17.11 1.86 -16.68
N ALA A 72 -17.42 2.40 -17.87
CA ALA A 72 -18.07 1.65 -18.94
C ALA A 72 -17.15 0.63 -19.63
N ALA A 73 -15.84 0.87 -19.61
CA ALA A 73 -14.83 -0.01 -20.19
C ALA A 73 -14.26 -1.03 -19.18
N LEU A 74 -14.79 -1.05 -17.94
CA LEU A 74 -14.29 -1.91 -16.88
C LEU A 74 -14.47 -3.39 -17.24
N SER A 75 -13.40 -4.15 -17.25
CA SER A 75 -13.38 -5.58 -17.56
C SER A 75 -12.87 -6.45 -16.40
N HIS A 76 -11.92 -5.95 -15.62
CA HIS A 76 -11.28 -6.68 -14.55
C HIS A 76 -11.33 -5.90 -13.24
N VAL A 77 -11.64 -6.58 -12.14
CA VAL A 77 -11.60 -6.02 -10.78
C VAL A 77 -10.84 -6.98 -9.86
N SER A 78 -9.82 -6.47 -9.21
CA SER A 78 -9.07 -7.23 -8.19
C SER A 78 -9.23 -6.61 -6.83
N HIS A 79 -9.38 -7.45 -5.79
CA HIS A 79 -9.27 -7.05 -4.40
C HIS A 79 -7.93 -7.54 -3.84
N CYS A 80 -7.07 -6.60 -3.47
CA CYS A 80 -5.75 -6.85 -2.90
C CYS A 80 -5.83 -6.71 -1.38
N HIS A 81 -5.46 -7.76 -0.68
CA HIS A 81 -5.47 -7.83 0.78
C HIS A 81 -4.32 -8.68 1.31
N THR A 82 -4.08 -8.64 2.61
CA THR A 82 -2.93 -9.28 3.24
C THR A 82 -3.29 -10.65 3.83
N LEU A 83 -4.42 -10.74 4.52
CA LEU A 83 -4.79 -11.88 5.32
C LEU A 83 -5.88 -12.73 4.67
N PRO A 84 -5.57 -13.96 4.22
CA PRO A 84 -6.56 -14.83 3.58
C PRO A 84 -7.71 -15.23 4.50
N ALA A 85 -7.48 -15.30 5.81
CA ALA A 85 -8.45 -15.80 6.79
C ALA A 85 -9.75 -15.01 6.84
N ILE A 86 -9.71 -13.70 6.64
CA ILE A 86 -10.90 -12.84 6.62
C ILE A 86 -11.80 -13.20 5.45
N THR A 87 -11.22 -13.40 4.27
CA THR A 87 -11.95 -13.73 3.05
C THR A 87 -12.67 -15.06 3.11
N CYS A 88 -12.05 -16.06 3.72
CA CYS A 88 -12.59 -17.42 3.72
C CYS A 88 -13.76 -17.62 4.69
N PHE A 89 -13.79 -16.87 5.79
CA PHE A 89 -14.69 -17.16 6.90
C PHE A 89 -15.76 -16.10 7.15
N GLU A 90 -15.49 -14.83 6.81
CA GLU A 90 -16.39 -13.72 7.11
C GLU A 90 -17.21 -13.24 5.90
N GLY A 91 -16.88 -13.69 4.69
CA GLY A 91 -17.64 -13.40 3.48
C GLY A 91 -17.55 -11.93 3.01
N GLU A 92 -16.82 -11.07 3.69
CA GLU A 92 -16.72 -9.62 3.37
C GLU A 92 -16.20 -9.36 1.97
N HIS A 93 -15.30 -10.21 1.47
CA HIS A 93 -14.78 -10.06 0.12
C HIS A 93 -15.80 -10.37 -0.97
N SER A 94 -16.72 -11.30 -0.71
CA SER A 94 -17.78 -11.57 -1.66
C SER A 94 -18.71 -10.36 -1.81
N SER A 95 -18.95 -9.57 -0.75
CA SER A 95 -19.74 -8.34 -0.83
C SER A 95 -19.04 -7.23 -1.62
N ILE A 96 -17.70 -7.16 -1.60
CA ILE A 96 -16.93 -6.18 -2.39
C ILE A 96 -16.90 -6.54 -3.88
N LEU A 97 -16.68 -7.81 -4.23
CA LEU A 97 -16.51 -8.25 -5.61
C LEU A 97 -17.80 -8.68 -6.28
N ALA A 98 -18.79 -9.16 -5.53
CA ALA A 98 -20.06 -9.68 -6.06
C ALA A 98 -20.78 -8.70 -7.02
N PRO A 99 -20.88 -7.39 -6.74
CA PRO A 99 -21.54 -6.45 -7.66
C PRO A 99 -20.89 -6.37 -9.04
N PHE A 100 -19.59 -6.63 -9.12
CA PHE A 100 -18.85 -6.66 -10.38
C PHE A 100 -19.01 -8.02 -11.11
N ALA A 101 -18.95 -9.11 -10.36
CA ALA A 101 -19.20 -10.46 -10.89
C ALA A 101 -20.60 -10.59 -11.49
N GLU A 102 -21.63 -10.02 -10.83
CA GLU A 102 -23.02 -9.98 -11.34
C GLU A 102 -23.15 -9.21 -12.66
N ARG A 103 -22.26 -8.26 -12.91
CA ARG A 103 -22.17 -7.53 -14.17
C ARG A 103 -21.39 -8.28 -15.26
N GLY A 104 -20.88 -9.48 -14.96
CA GLY A 104 -20.10 -10.30 -15.88
C GLY A 104 -18.65 -9.85 -16.05
N LEU A 105 -18.09 -9.10 -15.10
CA LEU A 105 -16.69 -8.73 -15.10
C LEU A 105 -15.83 -9.86 -14.53
N GLU A 106 -14.57 -9.92 -14.96
CA GLU A 106 -13.57 -10.80 -14.35
C GLU A 106 -13.17 -10.27 -12.98
N VAL A 107 -13.45 -11.03 -11.92
CA VAL A 107 -13.17 -10.64 -10.55
C VAL A 107 -12.29 -11.65 -9.84
N PHE A 108 -11.34 -11.19 -9.05
CA PHE A 108 -10.48 -12.07 -8.27
C PHE A 108 -9.86 -11.35 -7.06
N SER A 109 -9.51 -12.12 -6.04
CA SER A 109 -8.71 -11.65 -4.91
C SER A 109 -7.24 -11.96 -5.14
N ALA A 110 -6.38 -11.04 -4.73
CA ALA A 110 -4.93 -11.20 -4.73
C ALA A 110 -4.38 -10.99 -3.32
N THR A 111 -3.54 -11.92 -2.89
CA THR A 111 -2.94 -11.93 -1.55
C THR A 111 -1.52 -12.53 -1.62
N MET A 112 -0.93 -12.88 -0.48
CA MET A 112 0.38 -13.53 -0.34
C MET A 112 1.62 -12.63 -0.55
N ASN A 113 1.50 -11.51 -1.26
CA ASN A 113 2.54 -10.47 -1.27
C ASN A 113 2.32 -9.43 -0.16
N HIS A 114 1.33 -9.67 0.71
CA HIS A 114 0.97 -8.80 1.83
C HIS A 114 0.84 -7.32 1.38
N CYS A 115 1.47 -6.40 2.09
CA CYS A 115 1.39 -4.97 1.77
C CYS A 115 1.93 -4.61 0.37
N ALA A 116 2.70 -5.48 -0.28
CA ALA A 116 3.17 -5.29 -1.66
C ALA A 116 2.18 -5.77 -2.73
N THR A 117 1.05 -6.41 -2.34
CA THR A 117 0.09 -7.01 -3.28
C THR A 117 -0.50 -5.98 -4.24
N GLY A 118 -0.88 -4.79 -3.75
CA GLY A 118 -1.46 -3.74 -4.58
C GLY A 118 -0.54 -3.28 -5.71
N LEU A 119 0.74 -3.04 -5.41
CA LEU A 119 1.72 -2.66 -6.43
C LEU A 119 2.03 -3.81 -7.39
N SER A 120 2.12 -5.05 -6.90
CA SER A 120 2.30 -6.23 -7.74
C SER A 120 1.12 -6.41 -8.71
N MET A 121 -0.09 -6.07 -8.25
CA MET A 121 -1.31 -6.17 -9.06
C MET A 121 -1.33 -5.16 -10.22
N LEU A 122 -0.74 -3.98 -10.07
CA LEU A 122 -0.62 -3.04 -11.19
C LEU A 122 0.16 -3.65 -12.37
N TRP A 123 1.22 -4.40 -12.07
CA TRP A 123 1.96 -5.13 -13.11
C TRP A 123 1.11 -6.27 -13.72
N ALA A 124 0.36 -7.01 -12.89
CA ALA A 124 -0.53 -8.06 -13.39
C ALA A 124 -1.63 -7.51 -14.30
N MET A 125 -2.24 -6.38 -13.93
CA MET A 125 -3.24 -5.69 -14.76
C MET A 125 -2.67 -5.30 -16.14
N GLU A 126 -1.40 -4.94 -16.24
CA GLU A 126 -0.77 -4.67 -17.54
C GLU A 126 -0.78 -5.88 -18.47
N GLN A 127 -0.72 -7.09 -17.91
CA GLN A 127 -0.77 -8.34 -18.70
C GLN A 127 -2.19 -8.79 -19.04
N LEU A 128 -3.16 -8.46 -18.18
CA LEU A 128 -4.56 -8.89 -18.33
C LEU A 128 -5.37 -7.99 -19.26
N LEU A 129 -5.14 -6.68 -19.23
CA LEU A 129 -5.98 -5.71 -19.92
C LEU A 129 -5.67 -5.65 -21.43
N GLY A 130 -6.71 -5.68 -22.24
CA GLY A 130 -6.66 -5.28 -23.65
C GLY A 130 -6.60 -3.75 -23.82
N ASP A 131 -6.44 -3.29 -25.07
CA ASP A 131 -6.22 -1.86 -25.37
C ASP A 131 -7.42 -0.97 -25.01
N GLN A 132 -8.63 -1.52 -25.03
CA GLN A 132 -9.87 -0.77 -24.74
C GLN A 132 -10.39 -1.02 -23.31
N ASP A 133 -9.75 -1.93 -22.57
CA ASP A 133 -10.19 -2.35 -21.26
C ASP A 133 -9.75 -1.36 -20.17
N ALA A 134 -10.54 -1.33 -19.09
CA ALA A 134 -10.16 -0.73 -17.82
C ALA A 134 -10.09 -1.80 -16.72
N GLY A 135 -9.15 -1.63 -15.82
CA GLY A 135 -9.00 -2.44 -14.61
C GLY A 135 -9.22 -1.61 -13.36
N LEU A 136 -9.80 -2.22 -12.34
CA LEU A 136 -9.95 -1.64 -11.00
C LEU A 136 -9.16 -2.48 -10.00
N VAL A 137 -8.16 -1.87 -9.38
CA VAL A 137 -7.38 -2.47 -8.30
C VAL A 137 -7.86 -1.89 -6.98
N LEU A 138 -8.52 -2.71 -6.17
CA LEU A 138 -8.98 -2.36 -4.84
C LEU A 138 -7.94 -2.84 -3.83
N ILE A 139 -7.40 -1.92 -3.04
CA ILE A 139 -6.40 -2.22 -2.01
C ILE A 139 -7.03 -1.83 -0.68
N ALA A 140 -7.57 -2.80 0.03
CA ALA A 140 -8.33 -2.53 1.23
C ALA A 140 -8.24 -3.70 2.21
N GLU A 141 -8.03 -3.36 3.47
CA GLU A 141 -7.95 -4.32 4.57
C GLU A 141 -8.23 -3.65 5.91
N LYS A 142 -8.60 -4.46 6.90
CA LYS A 142 -8.83 -4.01 8.27
C LYS A 142 -7.85 -4.64 9.25
N ALA A 143 -7.46 -3.85 10.24
CA ALA A 143 -6.69 -4.32 11.38
C ALA A 143 -7.62 -4.88 12.47
N PHE A 144 -8.33 -5.97 12.17
CA PHE A 144 -9.45 -6.54 12.92
C PHE A 144 -9.08 -7.20 14.25
N HIS A 145 -7.80 -7.42 14.54
CA HIS A 145 -7.32 -8.06 15.76
C HIS A 145 -6.10 -7.31 16.32
N PRO A 146 -5.91 -7.22 17.64
CA PRO A 146 -4.74 -6.56 18.23
C PRO A 146 -3.40 -7.04 17.69
N ASP A 147 -3.24 -8.35 17.43
CA ASP A 147 -2.01 -8.92 16.88
C ASP A 147 -1.77 -8.55 15.41
N VAL A 148 -2.82 -8.18 14.68
CA VAL A 148 -2.70 -7.62 13.33
C VAL A 148 -2.43 -6.13 13.40
N ARG A 149 -3.02 -5.44 14.37
CA ARG A 149 -2.91 -4.00 14.53
C ARG A 149 -1.52 -3.53 14.96
N LEU A 150 -0.82 -4.35 15.74
CA LEU A 150 0.52 -4.06 16.21
C LEU A 150 1.53 -5.06 15.62
N ILE A 151 2.45 -4.58 14.80
CA ILE A 151 3.69 -5.32 14.53
C ILE A 151 4.71 -4.80 15.53
N GLU A 152 5.05 -5.65 16.51
CA GLU A 152 5.86 -5.27 17.66
C GLU A 152 7.17 -4.61 17.22
N ASN A 153 7.56 -3.53 17.87
CA ASN A 153 8.75 -2.72 17.59
C ASN A 153 8.90 -2.25 16.13
N THR A 154 7.82 -2.30 15.33
CA THR A 154 7.87 -2.00 13.90
C THR A 154 6.84 -0.96 13.49
N THR A 155 5.54 -1.23 13.66
CA THR A 155 4.47 -0.35 13.18
C THR A 155 3.16 -0.55 13.91
N ILE A 156 2.27 0.44 13.78
CA ILE A 156 0.86 0.36 14.18
C ILE A 156 0.00 0.57 12.94
N MET A 157 -0.96 -0.33 12.75
CA MET A 157 -1.84 -0.30 11.59
C MET A 157 -2.93 0.75 11.74
N GLY A 158 -3.18 1.49 10.65
CA GLY A 158 -4.38 2.26 10.42
C GLY A 158 -5.23 1.62 9.32
N GLU A 159 -6.35 2.23 8.97
CA GLU A 159 -7.30 1.73 7.98
C GLU A 159 -7.52 2.75 6.87
N CYS A 160 -7.32 2.31 5.63
CA CYS A 160 -7.62 3.07 4.42
C CYS A 160 -7.86 2.09 3.26
N ALA A 161 -8.89 2.34 2.48
CA ALA A 161 -9.09 1.70 1.18
C ALA A 161 -8.56 2.60 0.08
N ALA A 162 -7.86 2.02 -0.90
CA ALA A 162 -7.50 2.68 -2.14
C ALA A 162 -8.15 1.95 -3.32
N ALA A 163 -8.94 2.68 -4.11
CA ALA A 163 -9.46 2.23 -5.39
C ALA A 163 -8.63 2.88 -6.50
N VAL A 164 -7.98 2.07 -7.35
CA VAL A 164 -7.06 2.53 -8.39
C VAL A 164 -7.56 2.08 -9.75
N LEU A 165 -7.90 3.04 -10.61
CA LEU A 165 -8.41 2.81 -11.95
C LEU A 165 -7.26 2.87 -12.98
N VAL A 166 -7.11 1.82 -13.77
CA VAL A 166 -6.00 1.69 -14.71
C VAL A 166 -6.48 1.37 -16.12
N ARG A 167 -5.77 1.91 -17.13
CA ARG A 167 -6.00 1.67 -18.56
C ARG A 167 -4.70 1.78 -19.36
N ARG A 168 -4.74 1.37 -20.64
CA ARG A 168 -3.65 1.60 -21.58
C ARG A 168 -3.70 2.99 -22.24
N GLU A 169 -4.84 3.67 -22.15
CA GLU A 169 -5.03 5.02 -22.64
C GLU A 169 -4.20 6.02 -21.83
N GLU A 170 -3.58 6.99 -22.53
CA GLU A 170 -2.73 8.00 -21.90
C GLU A 170 -3.48 8.82 -20.84
N SER A 171 -2.87 8.94 -19.68
CA SER A 171 -3.40 9.71 -18.56
C SER A 171 -2.27 10.36 -17.75
N ARG A 172 -2.64 11.09 -16.68
CA ARG A 172 -1.70 11.87 -15.89
C ARG A 172 -0.56 11.05 -15.30
N LEU A 173 -0.78 9.80 -14.93
CA LEU A 173 0.21 8.97 -14.26
C LEU A 173 0.51 7.72 -15.10
N ARG A 174 1.72 7.65 -15.64
CA ARG A 174 2.16 6.56 -16.49
C ARG A 174 3.04 5.59 -15.70
N ILE A 175 2.69 4.30 -15.66
CA ILE A 175 3.54 3.26 -15.09
C ILE A 175 4.61 2.92 -16.11
N LEU A 176 5.87 3.23 -15.79
CA LEU A 176 7.00 2.99 -16.68
C LEU A 176 7.56 1.58 -16.52
N ASN A 177 7.65 1.11 -15.27
CA ASN A 177 8.25 -0.20 -14.97
C ASN A 177 7.84 -0.66 -13.57
N SER A 178 7.99 -1.95 -13.30
CA SER A 178 7.79 -2.55 -11.98
C SER A 178 8.84 -3.64 -11.74
N HIS A 179 9.29 -3.74 -10.50
CA HIS A 179 10.24 -4.75 -10.06
C HIS A 179 9.78 -5.33 -8.73
N THR A 180 9.70 -6.66 -8.66
CA THR A 180 9.32 -7.39 -7.45
C THR A 180 10.41 -8.38 -7.09
N GLU A 181 10.77 -8.43 -5.82
CA GLU A 181 11.67 -9.40 -5.23
C GLU A 181 11.00 -10.18 -4.11
N HIS A 182 11.43 -11.41 -3.92
CA HIS A 182 10.93 -12.31 -2.91
C HIS A 182 12.06 -12.85 -2.03
N GLU A 183 11.82 -12.89 -0.72
CA GLU A 183 12.66 -13.58 0.26
C GLU A 183 11.78 -14.58 1.01
N PRO A 184 11.67 -15.82 0.50
CA PRO A 184 10.64 -16.78 0.93
C PRO A 184 10.86 -17.36 2.33
N ARG A 185 11.95 -17.05 3.02
CA ARG A 185 12.21 -17.55 4.38
C ARG A 185 11.15 -17.16 5.40
N PHE A 186 10.39 -16.09 5.13
CA PHE A 186 9.41 -15.52 6.06
C PHE A 186 7.96 -15.77 5.65
N TRP A 187 7.70 -16.64 4.66
CA TRP A 187 6.34 -16.91 4.19
C TRP A 187 5.46 -17.66 5.21
N GLN A 188 6.07 -18.43 6.12
CA GLN A 188 5.37 -19.17 7.16
C GLN A 188 4.94 -18.31 8.35
N ASN A 189 5.33 -17.06 8.40
CA ASN A 189 5.06 -16.16 9.51
C ASN A 189 3.60 -15.71 9.66
N THR A 190 2.68 -16.39 9.00
CA THR A 190 1.26 -16.06 9.04
C THR A 190 0.48 -17.01 9.95
N GLY A 191 0.78 -17.03 11.26
CA GLY A 191 -0.15 -17.61 12.20
C GLY A 191 0.28 -18.73 13.13
N HIS A 192 1.56 -19.03 13.28
CA HIS A 192 2.05 -19.92 14.35
C HIS A 192 2.57 -19.09 15.52
N LEU A 193 1.76 -19.00 16.57
CA LEU A 193 2.05 -18.20 17.79
C LEU A 193 3.15 -18.81 18.67
N ASP A 194 3.60 -20.04 18.41
CA ASP A 194 4.53 -20.78 19.24
C ASP A 194 6.01 -20.65 18.79
N GLU A 195 6.27 -20.01 17.66
CA GLU A 195 7.65 -19.74 17.19
C GLU A 195 7.90 -18.21 17.15
N PRO A 196 9.17 -17.76 17.30
CA PRO A 196 9.49 -16.34 17.15
C PRO A 196 9.09 -15.87 15.74
N TYR A 197 7.96 -15.22 15.69
CA TYR A 197 7.17 -14.88 14.49
C TYR A 197 7.96 -14.14 13.41
N LEU A 198 9.00 -13.40 13.79
CA LEU A 198 9.82 -12.60 12.88
C LEU A 198 11.33 -12.73 13.17
N GLU A 199 11.79 -13.85 13.73
CA GLU A 199 13.21 -14.01 14.04
C GLU A 199 14.07 -13.81 12.78
N GLY A 200 14.97 -12.83 12.84
CA GLY A 200 15.84 -12.46 11.73
C GLY A 200 15.19 -11.56 10.66
N PHE A 201 13.90 -11.24 10.75
CA PHE A 201 13.27 -10.33 9.80
C PHE A 201 13.79 -8.90 9.95
N GLU A 202 13.96 -8.41 11.17
CA GLU A 202 14.50 -7.06 11.42
C GLU A 202 15.91 -6.91 10.87
N ASP A 203 16.76 -7.94 11.06
CA ASP A 203 18.14 -7.96 10.55
C ASP A 203 18.18 -7.94 9.01
N MET A 204 17.25 -8.63 8.37
CA MET A 204 17.16 -8.75 6.92
C MET A 204 16.48 -7.55 6.24
N TYR A 205 15.55 -6.90 6.93
CA TYR A 205 14.64 -5.92 6.33
C TYR A 205 15.36 -4.79 5.59
N LEU A 206 16.34 -4.14 6.23
CA LEU A 206 17.07 -3.02 5.64
C LEU A 206 17.89 -3.46 4.43
N ASP A 207 18.58 -4.58 4.52
CA ASP A 207 19.38 -5.13 3.42
C ASP A 207 18.50 -5.51 2.23
N PHE A 208 17.36 -6.15 2.50
CA PHE A 208 16.38 -6.52 1.48
C PHE A 208 15.79 -5.30 0.78
N ALA A 209 15.38 -4.28 1.56
CA ALA A 209 14.87 -3.03 1.01
C ALA A 209 15.93 -2.28 0.18
N CYS A 210 17.17 -2.20 0.66
CA CYS A 210 18.28 -1.58 -0.07
C CYS A 210 18.55 -2.31 -1.38
N ARG A 211 18.61 -3.65 -1.35
CA ARG A 211 18.84 -4.48 -2.53
C ARG A 211 17.73 -4.29 -3.55
N THR A 212 16.46 -4.42 -3.13
CA THR A 212 15.32 -4.25 -4.04
C THR A 212 15.30 -2.87 -4.70
N LEU A 213 15.53 -1.79 -3.94
CA LEU A 213 15.59 -0.44 -4.49
C LEU A 213 16.75 -0.28 -5.48
N SER A 214 17.94 -0.79 -5.15
CA SER A 214 19.12 -0.70 -6.01
C SER A 214 18.92 -1.49 -7.32
N GLU A 215 18.41 -2.70 -7.24
CA GLU A 215 18.13 -3.53 -8.40
C GLU A 215 16.99 -2.97 -9.25
N ALA A 216 15.95 -2.40 -8.63
CA ALA A 216 14.89 -1.70 -9.35
C ALA A 216 15.45 -0.55 -10.19
N LEU A 217 16.24 0.35 -9.60
CA LEU A 217 16.86 1.47 -10.31
C LEU A 217 17.75 0.99 -11.47
N GLN A 218 18.57 -0.04 -11.23
CA GLN A 218 19.41 -0.63 -12.25
C GLN A 218 18.59 -1.19 -13.42
N ARG A 219 17.53 -1.95 -13.14
CA ARG A 219 16.63 -2.52 -14.16
C ARG A 219 15.85 -1.45 -14.91
N PHE A 220 15.49 -0.36 -14.25
CA PHE A 220 14.80 0.77 -14.86
C PHE A 220 15.73 1.67 -15.69
N GLY A 221 17.05 1.49 -15.56
CA GLY A 221 18.06 2.27 -16.26
C GLY A 221 18.11 3.73 -15.83
N ILE A 222 17.83 3.99 -14.53
CA ILE A 222 17.82 5.33 -13.94
C ILE A 222 18.66 5.37 -12.65
N GLY A 223 19.11 6.57 -12.29
CA GLY A 223 19.72 6.84 -10.98
C GLY A 223 18.70 7.38 -9.97
N MET A 224 19.10 7.45 -8.70
CA MET A 224 18.28 8.06 -7.66
C MET A 224 18.11 9.58 -7.88
N GLU A 225 19.00 10.22 -8.60
CA GLU A 225 18.92 11.62 -9.03
C GLU A 225 17.71 11.87 -9.93
N ASP A 226 17.33 10.89 -10.77
CA ASP A 226 16.18 10.95 -11.67
C ASP A 226 14.84 10.82 -10.95
N VAL A 227 14.84 10.35 -9.69
CA VAL A 227 13.65 10.17 -8.88
C VAL A 227 13.33 11.46 -8.15
N ARG A 228 12.13 11.99 -8.36
CA ARG A 228 11.63 13.17 -7.67
C ARG A 228 11.19 12.86 -6.25
N PHE A 229 10.36 11.84 -6.08
CA PHE A 229 9.87 11.38 -4.78
C PHE A 229 9.81 9.85 -4.69
N ILE A 230 10.06 9.35 -3.48
CA ILE A 230 9.77 7.97 -3.08
C ILE A 230 8.50 8.00 -2.23
N LEU A 231 7.51 7.19 -2.62
CA LEU A 231 6.25 7.01 -1.93
C LEU A 231 6.27 5.64 -1.25
N PRO A 232 6.68 5.60 0.02
CA PRO A 232 6.91 4.36 0.73
C PRO A 232 5.62 3.77 1.30
N HIS A 233 5.68 2.51 1.75
CA HIS A 233 4.79 2.04 2.78
C HIS A 233 5.12 2.72 4.12
N ASN A 234 4.10 3.04 4.89
CA ASN A 234 4.20 3.88 6.10
C ASN A 234 4.59 3.07 7.36
N VAL A 235 5.46 2.08 7.23
CA VAL A 235 5.83 1.19 8.35
C VAL A 235 6.41 1.97 9.53
N ASN A 236 7.43 2.77 9.30
CA ASN A 236 7.91 3.78 10.26
C ASN A 236 8.92 4.73 9.61
N MET A 237 9.08 5.90 10.21
CA MET A 237 9.99 6.94 9.70
C MET A 237 11.47 6.55 9.84
N ALA A 238 11.84 5.87 10.94
CA ALA A 238 13.24 5.57 11.25
C ALA A 238 13.86 4.64 10.20
N SER A 239 13.14 3.61 9.76
CA SER A 239 13.61 2.69 8.72
C SER A 239 13.90 3.42 7.41
N TRP A 240 13.05 4.34 6.99
CA TRP A 240 13.24 5.12 5.78
C TRP A 240 14.40 6.11 5.86
N ILE A 241 14.61 6.74 7.04
CA ILE A 241 15.77 7.61 7.27
C ILE A 241 17.07 6.79 7.20
N MET A 242 17.06 5.57 7.75
CA MET A 242 18.20 4.67 7.68
C MET A 242 18.48 4.21 6.24
N LEU A 243 17.45 3.82 5.48
CA LEU A 243 17.57 3.49 4.06
C LEU A 243 18.18 4.64 3.25
N ALA A 244 17.69 5.87 3.46
CA ALA A 244 18.24 7.04 2.79
C ALA A 244 19.75 7.22 3.07
N LYS A 245 20.15 7.00 4.32
CA LYS A 245 21.56 7.08 4.73
C LYS A 245 22.43 6.00 4.09
N ILE A 246 21.94 4.75 4.07
CA ILE A 246 22.66 3.61 3.49
C ILE A 246 22.85 3.79 1.98
N LEU A 247 21.78 4.17 1.29
CA LEU A 247 21.77 4.33 -0.17
C LEU A 247 22.31 5.70 -0.63
N GLY A 248 22.60 6.60 0.30
CA GLY A 248 23.22 7.91 0.01
C GLY A 248 22.31 8.89 -0.74
N PHE A 249 21.00 8.84 -0.56
CA PHE A 249 20.08 9.79 -1.18
C PHE A 249 19.43 10.75 -0.18
N ASP A 250 18.90 11.86 -0.71
CA ASP A 250 18.27 12.89 0.11
C ASP A 250 16.94 12.38 0.72
N ARG A 251 16.89 12.34 2.06
CA ARG A 251 15.68 11.95 2.80
C ARG A 251 14.46 12.82 2.48
N HIS A 252 14.64 14.05 2.01
CA HIS A 252 13.53 14.93 1.63
C HIS A 252 12.81 14.49 0.35
N LYS A 253 13.37 13.55 -0.38
CA LYS A 253 12.67 12.86 -1.48
C LYS A 253 11.68 11.82 -1.00
N ILE A 254 11.69 11.41 0.28
CA ILE A 254 10.79 10.40 0.81
C ILE A 254 9.55 11.08 1.40
N CYS A 255 8.38 10.66 0.96
CA CYS A 255 7.10 11.16 1.48
C CYS A 255 6.77 10.47 2.82
N LEU A 256 7.14 11.10 3.94
CA LEU A 256 6.94 10.58 5.29
C LEU A 256 5.85 11.31 6.09
N SER A 257 5.29 12.40 5.54
CA SER A 257 4.37 13.29 6.27
C SER A 257 3.02 12.66 6.62
N THR A 258 2.66 11.55 5.97
CA THR A 258 1.39 10.87 6.19
C THR A 258 1.44 9.88 7.36
N ILE A 259 2.63 9.39 7.75
CA ILE A 259 2.82 8.40 8.81
C ILE A 259 2.16 8.84 10.11
N GLY A 260 2.35 10.11 10.51
CA GLY A 260 1.82 10.64 11.76
C GLY A 260 0.29 10.70 11.85
N ARG A 261 -0.41 10.64 10.71
CA ARG A 261 -1.88 10.78 10.64
C ARG A 261 -2.62 9.52 10.26
N PHE A 262 -1.96 8.63 9.55
CA PHE A 262 -2.58 7.41 9.02
C PHE A 262 -2.04 6.14 9.68
N GLY A 263 -0.80 6.15 10.16
CA GLY A 263 -0.09 4.92 10.48
C GLY A 263 0.23 4.12 9.22
N HIS A 264 0.32 2.80 9.35
CA HIS A 264 0.54 1.89 8.23
C HIS A 264 -0.81 1.31 7.77
N CYS A 265 -1.28 1.72 6.59
CA CYS A 265 -2.54 1.27 6.00
C CYS A 265 -2.29 0.18 4.95
N PHE A 266 -1.53 -0.85 5.30
CA PHE A 266 -1.22 -1.99 4.43
C PHE A 266 -0.69 -1.55 3.05
N GLY A 267 -1.24 -2.11 1.97
CA GLY A 267 -0.85 -1.77 0.61
C GLY A 267 -1.34 -0.40 0.09
N ALA A 268 -2.18 0.31 0.83
CA ALA A 268 -2.72 1.61 0.42
C ALA A 268 -1.73 2.78 0.62
N ASP A 269 -0.71 2.62 1.45
CA ASP A 269 0.22 3.68 1.82
C ASP A 269 0.85 4.47 0.66
N PRO A 270 1.36 3.83 -0.41
CA PRO A 270 1.92 4.59 -1.53
C PRO A 270 0.90 5.52 -2.20
N PHE A 271 -0.38 5.15 -2.19
CA PHE A 271 -1.47 5.97 -2.73
C PHE A 271 -1.88 7.09 -1.77
N ILE A 272 -1.82 6.87 -0.45
CA ILE A 272 -1.97 7.92 0.57
C ILE A 272 -0.88 8.98 0.37
N ASN A 273 0.36 8.56 0.19
CA ASN A 273 1.49 9.44 -0.06
C ASN A 273 1.34 10.19 -1.40
N LEU A 274 0.86 9.52 -2.44
CA LEU A 274 0.60 10.13 -3.74
C LEU A 274 -0.49 11.20 -3.65
N MET A 275 -1.61 10.90 -2.96
CA MET A 275 -2.68 11.87 -2.72
C MET A 275 -2.16 13.11 -1.98
N GLN A 276 -1.32 12.94 -0.97
CA GLN A 276 -0.71 14.05 -0.24
C GLN A 276 0.10 14.97 -1.17
N LEU A 277 0.93 14.39 -2.04
CA LEU A 277 1.73 15.18 -2.99
C LEU A 277 0.87 15.93 -4.02
N ILE A 278 -0.24 15.30 -4.46
CA ILE A 278 -1.23 15.94 -5.37
C ILE A 278 -1.93 17.11 -4.66
N GLN A 279 -2.38 16.92 -3.42
CA GLN A 279 -3.05 17.97 -2.63
C GLN A 279 -2.14 19.15 -2.32
N GLU A 280 -0.84 18.89 -2.16
CA GLU A 280 0.19 19.91 -1.91
C GLU A 280 0.73 20.57 -3.19
N ASP A 281 0.20 20.22 -4.37
CA ASP A 281 0.63 20.69 -5.69
C ASP A 281 2.16 20.54 -5.92
N LYS A 282 2.74 19.43 -5.44
CA LYS A 282 4.17 19.14 -5.49
C LYS A 282 4.64 18.40 -6.74
N LEU A 283 3.73 18.00 -7.60
CA LEU A 283 4.01 17.17 -8.78
C LEU A 283 3.95 18.00 -10.07
N ALA A 284 5.01 17.90 -10.87
CA ALA A 284 5.12 18.51 -12.19
C ALA A 284 5.21 17.44 -13.29
N SER A 285 4.81 17.82 -14.52
CA SER A 285 5.01 16.96 -15.70
C SER A 285 6.49 16.60 -15.86
N GLY A 286 6.77 15.33 -16.12
CA GLY A 286 8.12 14.76 -16.21
C GLY A 286 8.65 14.19 -14.88
N ASP A 287 8.05 14.50 -13.73
CA ASP A 287 8.47 13.95 -12.45
C ASP A 287 8.35 12.42 -12.44
N ARG A 288 9.39 11.76 -11.92
CA ARG A 288 9.42 10.31 -11.71
C ARG A 288 9.26 9.99 -10.23
N LEU A 289 8.32 9.11 -9.95
CA LEU A 289 7.94 8.68 -8.60
C LEU A 289 8.27 7.20 -8.44
N LEU A 290 8.85 6.81 -7.31
CA LEU A 290 9.00 5.41 -6.92
C LEU A 290 7.97 5.07 -5.86
N LEU A 291 6.97 4.26 -6.21
CA LEU A 291 6.06 3.64 -5.26
C LEU A 291 6.73 2.37 -4.74
N PHE A 292 6.83 2.24 -3.43
CA PHE A 292 7.56 1.12 -2.82
C PHE A 292 6.80 0.52 -1.65
N SER A 293 6.69 -0.79 -1.62
CA SER A 293 6.07 -1.51 -0.50
C SER A 293 6.78 -2.83 -0.24
N ILE A 294 6.91 -3.18 1.04
CA ILE A 294 7.37 -4.49 1.49
C ILE A 294 6.24 -5.13 2.30
N GLY A 295 5.94 -6.38 1.99
CA GLY A 295 5.08 -7.24 2.77
C GLY A 295 5.89 -8.35 3.46
N LEU A 296 5.28 -8.94 4.49
CA LEU A 296 5.81 -10.16 5.08
C LEU A 296 5.91 -11.24 4.00
N GLY A 297 6.76 -12.18 4.21
CA GLY A 297 6.95 -13.23 3.22
C GLY A 297 8.42 -13.52 2.93
N ALA A 298 9.34 -12.62 2.68
CA ALA A 298 9.02 -11.22 2.40
C ALA A 298 8.87 -10.99 0.90
N THR A 299 8.07 -10.03 0.53
CA THR A 299 7.96 -9.56 -0.86
C THR A 299 8.10 -8.05 -0.90
N ALA A 300 8.98 -7.54 -1.75
CA ALA A 300 9.11 -6.11 -1.99
C ALA A 300 8.78 -5.78 -3.45
N THR A 301 7.96 -4.76 -3.65
CA THR A 301 7.62 -4.26 -4.99
C THR A 301 7.96 -2.78 -5.10
N CYS A 302 8.65 -2.44 -6.19
CA CYS A 302 9.02 -1.09 -6.58
C CYS A 302 8.39 -0.78 -7.94
N THR A 303 7.55 0.24 -8.03
CA THR A 303 6.88 0.65 -9.26
C THR A 303 7.31 2.08 -9.63
N LEU A 304 7.85 2.26 -10.83
CA LEU A 304 8.25 3.55 -11.37
C LEU A 304 7.07 4.18 -12.12
N VAL A 305 6.65 5.34 -11.68
CA VAL A 305 5.56 6.11 -12.27
C VAL A 305 6.07 7.47 -12.73
N GLN A 306 5.65 7.91 -13.91
CA GLN A 306 5.92 9.25 -14.42
C GLN A 306 4.65 10.08 -14.43
N VAL A 307 4.76 11.33 -14.03
CA VAL A 307 3.73 12.35 -14.16
C VAL A 307 3.80 12.90 -15.60
N ASN A 308 2.71 12.82 -16.37
CA ASN A 308 2.61 13.35 -17.72
C ASN A 308 2.21 14.81 -17.77
#